data_454ec8352f95a2a6c6809f4831ebc68d
#
_entry.id   454ec8352f95a2a6c6809f4831ebc68d
#
_cell.length_a   1.000
_cell.length_b   1.000
_cell.length_c   1.000
_cell.angle_alpha   90.00
_cell.angle_beta   90.00
_cell.angle_gamma   90.00
#
_symmetry.space_group_name_H-M   'P 1'
#
loop_
_entity.id
_entity.type
_entity.pdbx_description
1 polymer ?
#
loop_
_entity_poly.entity_id
_entity_poly.type
_entity_poly.pdbx_seq_one_letter_code
_entity_poly.pdbx_strand_id
1 'polypeptide(L)'
;MAVPSRRCLMAEALVIRNLSKRFGGLRAVQDVNFSVNEGETVALIGPNGAGKTTSFNLITGFFRPDTGSVSAFGQEMVGLRPHDICAHGLARTFQVAKPFGGMTVLANVMTGAFLRDRHIDTARKIAREAIAFVGLSAKEHSAARDLTTIDQRRLEMARALATQPRLLLLDEVMAGLNPSEIDQAVALVGKLSKRGLTIVIVEHVMRAIMAVARHIVVLDHGQKIAEGSPKDIVANPDVIRAYLGTGYAHVAAPGEA
;
A
#
# COMPACT_ATOMS: atom_id res chain seq x y z
N MET A 1 20.92 18.15 35.78
CA MET A 1 20.63 16.80 35.28
C MET A 1 19.42 16.91 34.34
N ALA A 2 19.66 16.88 33.04
CA ALA A 2 18.57 16.92 32.04
C ALA A 2 18.03 15.50 31.88
N VAL A 3 16.73 15.34 32.12
CA VAL A 3 16.01 14.08 31.88
C VAL A 3 15.94 13.88 30.36
N PRO A 4 16.44 12.77 29.81
CA PRO A 4 16.27 12.51 28.36
C PRO A 4 14.80 12.33 28.08
N SER A 5 14.26 13.12 27.13
CA SER A 5 12.91 12.98 26.62
C SER A 5 12.73 11.56 26.12
N ARG A 6 11.82 10.80 26.73
CA ARG A 6 11.34 9.51 26.20
C ARG A 6 10.69 9.79 24.84
N ARG A 7 11.44 9.63 23.75
CA ARG A 7 10.82 9.35 22.45
C ARG A 7 9.95 8.11 22.66
N CYS A 8 8.64 8.27 22.60
CA CYS A 8 7.72 7.17 22.55
C CYS A 8 8.12 6.37 21.28
N LEU A 9 8.81 5.25 21.46
CA LEU A 9 9.14 4.34 20.39
C LEU A 9 7.80 3.81 19.87
N MET A 10 7.33 4.35 18.75
CA MET A 10 6.15 3.81 18.08
C MET A 10 6.45 2.37 17.70
N ALA A 11 5.51 1.46 17.96
CA ALA A 11 5.69 0.06 17.63
C ALA A 11 5.78 -0.11 16.10
N GLU A 12 6.74 -0.91 15.64
CA GLU A 12 6.91 -1.21 14.22
C GLU A 12 5.78 -2.16 13.75
N ALA A 13 5.02 -1.71 12.77
CA ALA A 13 3.98 -2.52 12.13
C ALA A 13 4.54 -3.43 11.03
N LEU A 14 5.56 -2.95 10.29
CA LEU A 14 6.22 -3.69 9.23
C LEU A 14 7.72 -3.40 9.28
N VAL A 15 8.53 -4.46 9.19
CA VAL A 15 9.99 -4.34 9.09
C VAL A 15 10.49 -5.22 7.96
N ILE A 16 11.23 -4.62 7.05
CA ILE A 16 11.85 -5.28 5.92
C ILE A 16 13.36 -5.16 6.06
N ARG A 17 14.06 -6.30 6.02
CA ARG A 17 15.52 -6.34 6.18
C ARG A 17 16.15 -7.16 5.07
N ASN A 18 17.10 -6.55 4.36
CA ASN A 18 17.95 -7.16 3.33
C ASN A 18 17.16 -7.95 2.28
N LEU A 19 15.93 -7.44 1.97
CA LEU A 19 15.00 -8.14 1.11
C LEU A 19 15.52 -8.15 -0.33
N SER A 20 15.66 -9.36 -0.91
CA SER A 20 16.16 -9.52 -2.27
C SER A 20 15.38 -10.57 -3.05
N LYS A 21 15.19 -10.31 -4.36
CA LYS A 21 14.53 -11.23 -5.30
C LYS A 21 15.09 -11.11 -6.70
N ARG A 22 15.39 -12.26 -7.29
CA ARG A 22 15.81 -12.42 -8.68
C ARG A 22 14.80 -13.23 -9.48
N PHE A 23 14.61 -12.87 -10.72
CA PHE A 23 13.87 -13.66 -11.70
C PHE A 23 14.81 -13.90 -12.91
N GLY A 24 15.36 -15.10 -13.01
CA GLY A 24 16.41 -15.38 -13.99
C GLY A 24 17.60 -14.44 -13.82
N GLY A 25 17.93 -13.66 -14.86
CA GLY A 25 18.99 -12.66 -14.84
C GLY A 25 18.62 -11.33 -14.18
N LEU A 26 17.31 -11.04 -14.00
CA LEU A 26 16.83 -9.76 -13.49
C LEU A 26 16.82 -9.74 -11.95
N ARG A 27 17.53 -8.80 -11.34
CA ARG A 27 17.46 -8.49 -9.91
C ARG A 27 16.33 -7.50 -9.69
N ALA A 28 15.13 -7.99 -9.38
CA ALA A 28 13.94 -7.17 -9.25
C ALA A 28 13.87 -6.41 -7.92
N VAL A 29 14.47 -6.95 -6.85
CA VAL A 29 14.63 -6.32 -5.52
C VAL A 29 16.02 -6.69 -5.00
N GLN A 30 16.77 -5.72 -4.48
CA GLN A 30 18.17 -5.88 -4.07
C GLN A 30 18.39 -5.18 -2.73
N ASP A 31 18.58 -5.95 -1.68
CA ASP A 31 18.93 -5.48 -0.33
C ASP A 31 18.05 -4.32 0.18
N VAL A 32 16.74 -4.43 -0.06
CA VAL A 32 15.80 -3.38 0.36
C VAL A 32 15.55 -3.47 1.85
N ASN A 33 15.69 -2.32 2.53
CA ASN A 33 15.53 -2.17 3.97
C ASN A 33 14.66 -0.96 4.27
N PHE A 34 13.53 -1.12 4.96
CA PHE A 34 12.73 -0.03 5.52
C PHE A 34 11.78 -0.56 6.60
N SER A 35 11.24 0.34 7.42
CA SER A 35 10.22 0.01 8.41
C SER A 35 9.04 0.98 8.35
N VAL A 36 7.90 0.54 8.89
CA VAL A 36 6.66 1.31 8.98
C VAL A 36 6.15 1.21 10.41
N ASN A 37 5.88 2.33 11.05
CA ASN A 37 5.34 2.37 12.40
C ASN A 37 3.81 2.14 12.40
N GLU A 38 3.25 1.67 13.52
CA GLU A 38 1.80 1.52 13.66
C GLU A 38 1.11 2.89 13.49
N GLY A 39 0.01 2.90 12.68
CA GLY A 39 -0.76 4.10 12.37
C GLY A 39 -0.09 5.06 11.38
N GLU A 40 1.08 4.71 10.85
CA GLU A 40 1.77 5.50 9.86
C GLU A 40 1.26 5.21 8.44
N THR A 41 1.29 6.25 7.57
CA THR A 41 1.09 6.09 6.12
C THR A 41 2.42 6.32 5.42
N VAL A 42 2.96 5.26 4.82
CA VAL A 42 4.22 5.29 4.06
C VAL A 42 3.92 5.09 2.58
N ALA A 43 4.53 5.92 1.72
CA ALA A 43 4.48 5.71 0.28
C ALA A 43 5.74 5.00 -0.20
N LEU A 44 5.57 3.98 -1.04
CA LEU A 44 6.64 3.30 -1.76
C LEU A 44 6.57 3.74 -3.23
N ILE A 45 7.50 4.58 -3.65
CA ILE A 45 7.50 5.18 -4.98
C ILE A 45 8.73 4.79 -5.78
N GLY A 46 8.76 5.18 -7.06
CA GLY A 46 9.87 4.93 -7.98
C GLY A 46 9.38 4.78 -9.42
N PRO A 47 10.25 4.85 -10.41
CA PRO A 47 9.90 4.67 -11.82
C PRO A 47 9.30 3.27 -12.11
N ASN A 48 8.80 3.08 -13.33
CA ASN A 48 8.32 1.77 -13.77
C ASN A 48 9.48 0.78 -13.78
N GLY A 49 9.26 -0.42 -13.28
CA GLY A 49 10.32 -1.43 -13.14
C GLY A 49 11.21 -1.27 -11.90
N ALA A 50 11.00 -0.27 -11.04
CA ALA A 50 11.80 -0.05 -9.82
C ALA A 50 11.67 -1.14 -8.75
N GLY A 51 10.77 -2.13 -8.90
CA GLY A 51 10.61 -3.24 -7.95
C GLY A 51 9.46 -3.09 -6.96
N LYS A 52 8.64 -2.04 -7.05
CA LYS A 52 7.51 -1.76 -6.13
C LYS A 52 6.52 -2.91 -6.00
N THR A 53 5.94 -3.35 -7.12
CA THR A 53 4.98 -4.46 -7.15
C THR A 53 5.63 -5.78 -6.72
N THR A 54 6.91 -5.99 -7.06
CA THR A 54 7.66 -7.16 -6.58
C THR A 54 7.82 -7.12 -5.06
N SER A 55 8.15 -5.96 -4.48
CA SER A 55 8.23 -5.79 -3.02
C SER A 55 6.89 -6.09 -2.35
N PHE A 56 5.77 -5.61 -2.90
CA PHE A 56 4.44 -5.95 -2.38
C PHE A 56 4.15 -7.45 -2.46
N ASN A 57 4.52 -8.11 -3.56
CA ASN A 57 4.35 -9.56 -3.71
C ASN A 57 5.19 -10.35 -2.69
N LEU A 58 6.39 -9.87 -2.36
CA LEU A 58 7.25 -10.47 -1.33
C LEU A 58 6.65 -10.28 0.06
N ILE A 59 6.18 -9.07 0.39
CA ILE A 59 5.56 -8.75 1.69
C ILE A 59 4.29 -9.56 1.91
N THR A 60 3.52 -9.81 0.86
CA THR A 60 2.23 -10.51 0.94
C THR A 60 2.29 -12.02 0.65
N GLY A 61 3.50 -12.58 0.51
CA GLY A 61 3.72 -14.01 0.35
C GLY A 61 3.35 -14.60 -1.01
N PHE A 62 3.06 -13.74 -2.03
CA PHE A 62 2.86 -14.20 -3.41
C PHE A 62 4.17 -14.67 -4.04
N PHE A 63 5.29 -14.06 -3.63
CA PHE A 63 6.63 -14.53 -3.97
C PHE A 63 7.42 -14.78 -2.69
N ARG A 64 8.27 -15.82 -2.73
CA ARG A 64 9.25 -16.04 -1.67
C ARG A 64 10.51 -15.24 -1.99
N PRO A 65 11.06 -14.45 -1.05
CA PRO A 65 12.34 -13.79 -1.23
C PRO A 65 13.48 -14.82 -1.36
N ASP A 66 14.54 -14.44 -2.04
CA ASP A 66 15.76 -15.25 -2.12
C ASP A 66 16.61 -15.05 -0.85
N THR A 67 16.63 -13.82 -0.32
CA THR A 67 17.27 -13.48 0.97
C THR A 67 16.47 -12.39 1.68
N GLY A 68 16.77 -12.20 2.96
CA GLY A 68 16.14 -11.18 3.80
C GLY A 68 14.91 -11.68 4.55
N SER A 69 14.30 -10.78 5.30
CA SER A 69 13.14 -11.04 6.14
C SER A 69 12.08 -9.98 5.99
N VAL A 70 10.83 -10.36 6.22
CA VAL A 70 9.65 -9.50 6.30
C VAL A 70 8.93 -9.85 7.59
N SER A 71 8.94 -8.95 8.56
CA SER A 71 8.15 -9.15 9.78
C SER A 71 7.04 -8.11 9.87
N ALA A 72 5.85 -8.54 10.26
CA ALA A 72 4.72 -7.67 10.55
C ALA A 72 4.26 -7.90 11.99
N PHE A 73 4.12 -6.80 12.75
CA PHE A 73 3.73 -6.85 14.15
C PHE A 73 4.58 -7.80 15.00
N GLY A 74 5.89 -7.85 14.74
CA GLY A 74 6.85 -8.71 15.43
C GLY A 74 6.85 -10.18 14.99
N GLN A 75 6.05 -10.57 13.99
CA GLN A 75 5.99 -11.93 13.46
C GLN A 75 6.62 -12.01 12.08
N GLU A 76 7.40 -13.06 11.82
CA GLU A 76 7.99 -13.33 10.50
C GLU A 76 6.92 -13.78 9.50
N MET A 77 6.91 -13.16 8.32
CA MET A 77 5.94 -13.43 7.25
C MET A 77 6.53 -14.30 6.12
N VAL A 78 7.87 -14.37 6.00
CA VAL A 78 8.51 -15.15 4.94
C VAL A 78 8.17 -16.63 5.10
N GLY A 79 7.66 -17.25 4.01
CA GLY A 79 7.25 -18.65 3.99
C GLY A 79 5.79 -18.90 4.36
N LEU A 80 5.08 -17.90 4.88
CA LEU A 80 3.64 -18.00 5.10
C LEU A 80 2.89 -17.85 3.76
N ARG A 81 1.72 -18.48 3.67
CA ARG A 81 0.82 -18.33 2.51
C ARG A 81 0.08 -16.99 2.59
N PRO A 82 -0.35 -16.39 1.47
CA PRO A 82 -1.02 -15.08 1.47
C PRO A 82 -2.24 -15.00 2.40
N HIS A 83 -3.02 -16.07 2.53
CA HIS A 83 -4.18 -16.05 3.42
C HIS A 83 -3.80 -16.14 4.91
N ASP A 84 -2.68 -16.79 5.24
CA ASP A 84 -2.15 -16.79 6.60
C ASP A 84 -1.63 -15.40 6.97
N ILE A 85 -0.91 -14.73 6.05
CA ILE A 85 -0.47 -13.33 6.22
C ILE A 85 -1.69 -12.40 6.40
N CYS A 86 -2.76 -12.60 5.63
CA CYS A 86 -4.00 -11.86 5.78
C CYS A 86 -4.65 -12.10 7.16
N ALA A 87 -4.64 -13.33 7.66
CA ALA A 87 -5.13 -13.67 8.99
C ALA A 87 -4.32 -12.98 10.10
N HIS A 88 -3.01 -12.77 9.90
CA HIS A 88 -2.15 -11.99 10.80
C HIS A 88 -2.40 -10.47 10.75
N GLY A 89 -3.34 -10.00 9.94
CA GLY A 89 -3.77 -8.61 9.92
C GLY A 89 -3.14 -7.75 8.82
N LEU A 90 -2.54 -8.34 7.80
CA LEU A 90 -1.98 -7.65 6.65
C LEU A 90 -2.85 -7.90 5.41
N ALA A 91 -3.60 -6.89 4.96
CA ALA A 91 -4.40 -6.98 3.74
C ALA A 91 -3.80 -6.16 2.60
N ARG A 92 -4.18 -6.49 1.37
CA ARG A 92 -3.73 -5.80 0.16
C ARG A 92 -4.88 -5.59 -0.82
N THR A 93 -4.88 -4.45 -1.52
CA THR A 93 -5.60 -4.28 -2.79
C THR A 93 -4.69 -4.65 -3.96
N PHE A 94 -5.27 -4.91 -5.13
CA PHE A 94 -4.52 -5.25 -6.33
C PHE A 94 -4.68 -4.14 -7.38
N GLN A 95 -3.64 -3.93 -8.18
CA GLN A 95 -3.62 -2.94 -9.26
C GLN A 95 -4.81 -3.10 -10.23
N VAL A 96 -5.21 -4.33 -10.51
CA VAL A 96 -6.39 -4.64 -11.30
C VAL A 96 -7.43 -5.29 -10.41
N ALA A 97 -8.55 -4.59 -10.19
CA ALA A 97 -9.66 -5.13 -9.42
C ALA A 97 -10.22 -6.41 -10.08
N LYS A 98 -10.29 -7.48 -9.30
CA LYS A 98 -10.84 -8.78 -9.75
C LYS A 98 -11.97 -9.18 -8.82
N PRO A 99 -13.13 -8.53 -8.90
CA PRO A 99 -14.30 -8.92 -8.13
C PRO A 99 -14.87 -10.25 -8.65
N PHE A 100 -15.57 -10.96 -7.79
CA PHE A 100 -16.40 -12.09 -8.19
C PHE A 100 -17.62 -11.55 -8.94
N GLY A 101 -17.53 -11.43 -10.27
CA GLY A 101 -18.49 -10.71 -11.12
C GLY A 101 -19.92 -11.20 -11.00
N GLY A 102 -20.14 -12.51 -10.80
CA GLY A 102 -21.45 -13.12 -10.61
C GLY A 102 -22.07 -12.94 -9.21
N MET A 103 -21.30 -12.39 -8.26
CA MET A 103 -21.77 -12.14 -6.90
C MET A 103 -22.16 -10.67 -6.70
N THR A 104 -23.07 -10.42 -5.76
CA THR A 104 -23.39 -9.04 -5.34
C THR A 104 -22.18 -8.36 -4.65
N VAL A 105 -22.22 -7.04 -4.55
CA VAL A 105 -21.26 -6.25 -3.76
C VAL A 105 -21.20 -6.79 -2.33
N LEU A 106 -22.34 -6.98 -1.66
CA LEU A 106 -22.40 -7.53 -0.31
C LEU A 106 -21.73 -8.90 -0.22
N ALA A 107 -22.08 -9.83 -1.11
CA ALA A 107 -21.51 -11.18 -1.10
C ALA A 107 -19.99 -11.17 -1.36
N ASN A 108 -19.51 -10.30 -2.25
CA ASN A 108 -18.08 -10.09 -2.46
C ASN A 108 -17.36 -9.65 -1.17
N VAL A 109 -17.91 -8.67 -0.45
CA VAL A 109 -17.26 -8.13 0.76
C VAL A 109 -17.35 -9.12 1.92
N MET A 110 -18.43 -9.89 2.01
CA MET A 110 -18.57 -10.96 3.00
C MET A 110 -17.46 -12.01 2.89
N THR A 111 -16.89 -12.27 1.69
CA THR A 111 -15.75 -13.20 1.56
C THR A 111 -14.55 -12.78 2.41
N GLY A 112 -14.29 -11.48 2.52
CA GLY A 112 -13.25 -10.95 3.42
C GLY A 112 -13.64 -11.03 4.90
N ALA A 113 -14.92 -10.76 5.21
CA ALA A 113 -15.43 -10.77 6.58
C ALA A 113 -15.38 -12.17 7.22
N PHE A 114 -15.59 -13.24 6.44
CA PHE A 114 -15.50 -14.62 6.91
C PHE A 114 -14.11 -15.03 7.44
N LEU A 115 -13.07 -14.26 7.16
CA LEU A 115 -11.77 -14.45 7.79
C LEU A 115 -11.83 -14.18 9.31
N ARG A 116 -12.72 -13.28 9.75
CA ARG A 116 -12.83 -12.85 11.16
C ARG A 116 -13.91 -13.57 11.92
N ASP A 117 -15.04 -13.83 11.26
CA ASP A 117 -16.15 -14.56 11.87
C ASP A 117 -16.87 -15.41 10.82
N ARG A 118 -17.13 -16.67 11.17
CA ARG A 118 -17.83 -17.62 10.30
C ARG A 118 -19.36 -17.51 10.39
N HIS A 119 -19.88 -16.77 11.39
CA HIS A 119 -21.32 -16.52 11.51
C HIS A 119 -21.78 -15.52 10.47
N ILE A 120 -22.79 -15.91 9.71
CA ILE A 120 -23.28 -15.16 8.54
C ILE A 120 -23.73 -13.75 8.89
N ASP A 121 -24.39 -13.58 10.04
CA ASP A 121 -24.92 -12.28 10.44
C ASP A 121 -23.81 -11.33 10.89
N THR A 122 -22.80 -11.83 11.60
CA THR A 122 -21.60 -11.07 11.96
C THR A 122 -20.82 -10.68 10.70
N ALA A 123 -20.56 -11.63 9.80
CA ALA A 123 -19.88 -11.35 8.54
C ALA A 123 -20.63 -10.31 7.68
N ARG A 124 -21.97 -10.40 7.65
CA ARG A 124 -22.84 -9.43 6.96
C ARG A 124 -22.73 -8.04 7.57
N LYS A 125 -22.70 -7.92 8.89
CA LYS A 125 -22.54 -6.65 9.59
C LYS A 125 -21.18 -6.03 9.26
N ILE A 126 -20.09 -6.78 9.38
CA ILE A 126 -18.73 -6.33 9.03
C ILE A 126 -18.69 -5.87 7.55
N ALA A 127 -19.28 -6.66 6.66
CA ALA A 127 -19.32 -6.33 5.23
C ALA A 127 -20.05 -5.01 4.96
N ARG A 128 -21.23 -4.78 5.57
CA ARG A 128 -21.99 -3.54 5.42
C ARG A 128 -21.26 -2.33 5.95
N GLU A 129 -20.56 -2.45 7.08
CA GLU A 129 -19.72 -1.38 7.62
C GLU A 129 -18.61 -0.99 6.64
N ALA A 130 -17.95 -1.98 6.03
CA ALA A 130 -16.91 -1.74 5.02
C ALA A 130 -17.50 -1.12 3.73
N ILE A 131 -18.67 -1.61 3.26
CA ILE A 131 -19.38 -1.08 2.10
C ILE A 131 -19.79 0.38 2.32
N ALA A 132 -20.34 0.68 3.49
CA ALA A 132 -20.73 2.05 3.86
C ALA A 132 -19.51 2.98 3.91
N PHE A 133 -18.40 2.49 4.47
CA PHE A 133 -17.16 3.28 4.56
C PHE A 133 -16.63 3.70 3.19
N VAL A 134 -16.67 2.83 2.19
CA VAL A 134 -16.22 3.15 0.82
C VAL A 134 -17.28 3.85 -0.05
N GLY A 135 -18.51 4.05 0.49
CA GLY A 135 -19.61 4.75 -0.21
C GLY A 135 -20.35 3.90 -1.23
N LEU A 136 -20.43 2.57 -1.03
CA LEU A 136 -21.14 1.63 -1.94
C LEU A 136 -22.49 1.13 -1.40
N SER A 137 -23.04 1.71 -0.32
CA SER A 137 -24.28 1.22 0.31
C SER A 137 -25.48 1.12 -0.65
N ALA A 138 -25.63 2.11 -1.54
CA ALA A 138 -26.72 2.10 -2.53
C ALA A 138 -26.60 0.96 -3.58
N LYS A 139 -25.42 0.32 -3.66
CA LYS A 139 -25.12 -0.74 -4.63
C LYS A 139 -24.88 -2.11 -3.98
N GLU A 140 -25.22 -2.29 -2.69
CA GLU A 140 -24.89 -3.52 -1.97
C GLU A 140 -25.48 -4.78 -2.61
N HIS A 141 -26.62 -4.66 -3.30
CA HIS A 141 -27.30 -5.75 -3.98
C HIS A 141 -27.00 -5.85 -5.48
N SER A 142 -26.27 -4.89 -6.06
CA SER A 142 -25.86 -4.91 -7.47
C SER A 142 -24.84 -6.02 -7.72
N ALA A 143 -24.87 -6.63 -8.89
CA ALA A 143 -23.82 -7.57 -9.29
C ALA A 143 -22.50 -6.83 -9.51
N ALA A 144 -21.40 -7.41 -9.04
CA ALA A 144 -20.10 -6.74 -9.11
C ALA A 144 -19.62 -6.46 -10.54
N ARG A 145 -20.04 -7.25 -11.52
CA ARG A 145 -19.77 -7.03 -12.96
C ARG A 145 -20.43 -5.76 -13.52
N ASP A 146 -21.50 -5.25 -12.88
CA ASP A 146 -22.27 -4.10 -13.35
C ASP A 146 -21.73 -2.78 -12.75
N LEU A 147 -20.69 -2.86 -11.93
CA LEU A 147 -20.05 -1.72 -11.31
C LEU A 147 -19.14 -0.96 -12.31
N THR A 148 -19.09 0.36 -12.17
CA THR A 148 -18.09 1.17 -12.85
C THR A 148 -16.68 0.82 -12.35
N THR A 149 -15.64 1.19 -13.09
CA THR A 149 -14.26 0.93 -12.73
C THR A 149 -13.90 1.49 -11.34
N ILE A 150 -14.36 2.71 -11.02
CA ILE A 150 -14.14 3.32 -9.70
C ILE A 150 -14.86 2.54 -8.59
N ASP A 151 -16.09 2.07 -8.84
CA ASP A 151 -16.83 1.30 -7.84
C ASP A 151 -16.25 -0.10 -7.65
N GLN A 152 -15.66 -0.70 -8.70
CA GLN A 152 -14.91 -1.95 -8.56
C GLN A 152 -13.67 -1.78 -7.67
N ARG A 153 -12.95 -0.65 -7.77
CA ARG A 153 -11.83 -0.32 -6.88
C ARG A 153 -12.29 -0.10 -5.44
N ARG A 154 -13.42 0.60 -5.26
CA ARG A 154 -14.03 0.75 -3.94
C ARG A 154 -14.46 -0.58 -3.35
N LEU A 155 -15.03 -1.48 -4.19
CA LEU A 155 -15.39 -2.83 -3.78
C LEU A 155 -14.16 -3.62 -3.33
N GLU A 156 -13.05 -3.53 -4.05
CA GLU A 156 -11.80 -4.19 -3.66
C GLU A 156 -11.28 -3.67 -2.32
N MET A 157 -11.30 -2.35 -2.13
CA MET A 157 -10.95 -1.76 -0.84
C MET A 157 -11.90 -2.22 0.27
N ALA A 158 -13.21 -2.31 0.03
CA ALA A 158 -14.18 -2.83 1.00
C ALA A 158 -13.89 -4.29 1.37
N ARG A 159 -13.53 -5.14 0.39
CA ARG A 159 -13.13 -6.54 0.64
C ARG A 159 -11.89 -6.62 1.52
N ALA A 160 -10.89 -5.79 1.25
CA ALA A 160 -9.69 -5.72 2.09
C ALA A 160 -10.02 -5.22 3.50
N LEU A 161 -10.83 -4.18 3.64
CA LEU A 161 -11.25 -3.63 4.93
C LEU A 161 -12.10 -4.61 5.75
N ALA A 162 -12.93 -5.43 5.09
CA ALA A 162 -13.75 -6.45 5.77
C ALA A 162 -12.90 -7.55 6.43
N THR A 163 -11.64 -7.72 6.04
CA THR A 163 -10.69 -8.56 6.77
C THR A 163 -10.21 -7.93 8.08
N GLN A 164 -10.66 -6.71 8.42
CA GLN A 164 -10.24 -5.93 9.60
C GLN A 164 -8.72 -5.90 9.78
N PRO A 165 -7.99 -5.37 8.79
CA PRO A 165 -6.54 -5.36 8.81
C PRO A 165 -5.98 -4.37 9.83
N ARG A 166 -4.78 -4.65 10.34
CA ARG A 166 -3.94 -3.70 11.08
C ARG A 166 -2.98 -2.94 10.14
N LEU A 167 -2.62 -3.57 9.02
CA LEU A 167 -1.79 -3.01 7.95
C LEU A 167 -2.46 -3.24 6.60
N LEU A 168 -2.64 -2.16 5.83
CA LEU A 168 -3.24 -2.20 4.50
C LEU A 168 -2.22 -1.76 3.44
N LEU A 169 -1.96 -2.63 2.47
CA LEU A 169 -1.16 -2.32 1.30
C LEU A 169 -2.08 -1.90 0.15
N LEU A 170 -1.90 -0.68 -0.35
CA LEU A 170 -2.66 -0.11 -1.46
C LEU A 170 -1.78 -0.06 -2.72
N ASP A 171 -2.16 -0.79 -3.76
CA ASP A 171 -1.38 -0.91 -5.00
C ASP A 171 -2.06 -0.17 -6.14
N GLU A 172 -1.55 1.04 -6.46
CA GLU A 172 -2.00 1.90 -7.55
C GLU A 172 -3.52 2.12 -7.60
N VAL A 173 -4.13 2.33 -6.43
CA VAL A 173 -5.61 2.48 -6.33
C VAL A 173 -6.15 3.74 -7.00
N MET A 174 -5.29 4.70 -7.34
CA MET A 174 -5.65 5.97 -7.97
C MET A 174 -5.27 6.03 -9.45
N ALA A 175 -4.65 4.99 -10.00
CA ALA A 175 -4.26 4.96 -11.41
C ALA A 175 -5.48 5.08 -12.35
N GLY A 176 -5.42 6.00 -13.34
CA GLY A 176 -6.48 6.22 -14.33
C GLY A 176 -7.76 6.88 -13.78
N LEU A 177 -7.74 7.40 -12.55
CA LEU A 177 -8.82 8.23 -12.01
C LEU A 177 -8.69 9.67 -12.50
N ASN A 178 -9.82 10.35 -12.67
CA ASN A 178 -9.84 11.79 -12.93
C ASN A 178 -9.50 12.59 -11.63
N PRO A 179 -9.20 13.90 -11.73
CA PRO A 179 -8.79 14.70 -10.56
C PRO A 179 -9.78 14.68 -9.39
N SER A 180 -11.10 14.71 -9.66
CA SER A 180 -12.13 14.66 -8.62
C SER A 180 -12.19 13.30 -7.92
N GLU A 181 -12.01 12.22 -8.68
CA GLU A 181 -11.96 10.85 -8.17
C GLU A 181 -10.70 10.62 -7.32
N ILE A 182 -9.57 11.20 -7.73
CA ILE A 182 -8.33 11.19 -6.93
C ILE A 182 -8.56 11.87 -5.58
N ASP A 183 -9.22 13.04 -5.56
CA ASP A 183 -9.52 13.75 -4.31
C ASP A 183 -10.42 12.92 -3.37
N GLN A 184 -11.39 12.20 -3.94
CA GLN A 184 -12.23 11.27 -3.16
C GLN A 184 -11.42 10.09 -2.60
N ALA A 185 -10.50 9.51 -3.39
CA ALA A 185 -9.63 8.43 -2.95
C ALA A 185 -8.65 8.89 -1.87
N VAL A 186 -8.04 10.07 -2.03
CA VAL A 186 -7.18 10.72 -1.02
C VAL A 186 -7.95 10.93 0.28
N ALA A 187 -9.17 11.47 0.21
CA ALA A 187 -10.01 11.67 1.38
C ALA A 187 -10.35 10.34 2.08
N LEU A 188 -10.59 9.27 1.32
CA LEU A 188 -10.86 7.93 1.86
C LEU A 188 -9.63 7.35 2.59
N VAL A 189 -8.44 7.42 1.97
CA VAL A 189 -7.16 7.01 2.59
C VAL A 189 -6.90 7.84 3.85
N GLY A 190 -7.13 9.16 3.80
CA GLY A 190 -7.01 10.04 4.96
C GLY A 190 -7.95 9.68 6.12
N LYS A 191 -9.18 9.21 5.82
CA LYS A 191 -10.10 8.70 6.86
C LYS A 191 -9.59 7.41 7.49
N LEU A 192 -8.96 6.51 6.71
CA LEU A 192 -8.36 5.27 7.23
C LEU A 192 -7.17 5.58 8.16
N SER A 193 -6.27 6.46 7.72
CA SER A 193 -5.12 6.91 8.52
C SER A 193 -5.56 7.55 9.84
N LYS A 194 -6.58 8.40 9.82
CA LYS A 194 -7.15 9.02 11.05
C LYS A 194 -7.77 8.01 12.01
N ARG A 195 -8.18 6.83 11.53
CA ARG A 195 -8.66 5.72 12.37
C ARG A 195 -7.52 4.88 12.94
N GLY A 196 -6.26 5.26 12.70
CA GLY A 196 -5.08 4.55 13.19
C GLY A 196 -4.67 3.34 12.36
N LEU A 197 -5.25 3.15 11.16
CA LEU A 197 -4.83 2.07 10.26
C LEU A 197 -3.43 2.38 9.71
N THR A 198 -2.53 1.42 9.80
CA THR A 198 -1.22 1.50 9.15
C THR A 198 -1.39 1.27 7.65
N ILE A 199 -0.77 2.10 6.82
CA ILE A 199 -0.94 2.04 5.36
C ILE A 199 0.42 2.09 4.67
N VAL A 200 0.65 1.18 3.73
CA VAL A 200 1.71 1.32 2.73
C VAL A 200 1.05 1.48 1.37
N ILE A 201 1.36 2.56 0.67
CA ILE A 201 0.75 2.88 -0.60
C ILE A 201 1.80 2.91 -1.72
N VAL A 202 1.57 2.18 -2.80
CA VAL A 202 2.30 2.33 -4.06
C VAL A 202 1.46 3.21 -4.97
N GLU A 203 1.99 4.36 -5.37
CA GLU A 203 1.34 5.31 -6.25
C GLU A 203 2.36 6.05 -7.12
N HIS A 204 1.89 6.60 -8.22
CA HIS A 204 2.67 7.47 -9.11
C HIS A 204 2.09 8.89 -9.23
N VAL A 205 0.93 9.13 -8.63
CA VAL A 205 0.28 10.44 -8.59
C VAL A 205 0.87 11.25 -7.44
N MET A 206 1.90 12.07 -7.71
CA MET A 206 2.64 12.82 -6.68
C MET A 206 1.74 13.67 -5.78
N ARG A 207 0.70 14.33 -6.35
CA ARG A 207 -0.26 15.10 -5.56
C ARG A 207 -0.95 14.25 -4.48
N ALA A 208 -1.32 13.04 -4.80
CA ALA A 208 -1.96 12.13 -3.86
C ALA A 208 -0.97 11.66 -2.79
N ILE A 209 0.26 11.29 -3.20
CA ILE A 209 1.32 10.86 -2.28
C ILE A 209 1.60 11.96 -1.26
N MET A 210 1.80 13.21 -1.72
CA MET A 210 2.07 14.37 -0.86
C MET A 210 0.93 14.67 0.12
N ALA A 211 -0.31 14.33 -0.23
CA ALA A 211 -1.47 14.55 0.62
C ALA A 211 -1.66 13.51 1.72
N VAL A 212 -1.22 12.26 1.51
CA VAL A 212 -1.50 11.15 2.43
C VAL A 212 -0.27 10.60 3.15
N ALA A 213 0.91 10.61 2.53
CA ALA A 213 2.10 10.02 3.10
C ALA A 213 2.76 10.93 4.15
N ARG A 214 3.18 10.33 5.26
CA ARG A 214 4.07 10.97 6.24
C ARG A 214 5.53 10.69 5.94
N HIS A 215 5.79 9.56 5.33
CA HIS A 215 7.11 9.06 5.01
C HIS A 215 7.09 8.44 3.62
N ILE A 216 8.18 8.58 2.88
CA ILE A 216 8.32 8.06 1.52
C ILE A 216 9.60 7.25 1.42
N VAL A 217 9.48 6.06 0.84
CA VAL A 217 10.59 5.20 0.44
C VAL A 217 10.65 5.19 -1.09
N VAL A 218 11.81 5.49 -1.65
CA VAL A 218 12.02 5.55 -3.10
C VAL A 218 12.86 4.37 -3.56
N LEU A 219 12.31 3.61 -4.49
CA LEU A 219 13.03 2.53 -5.16
C LEU A 219 13.43 2.96 -6.58
N ASP A 220 14.61 2.52 -6.99
CA ASP A 220 15.06 2.55 -8.38
C ASP A 220 15.88 1.30 -8.67
N HIS A 221 15.67 0.66 -9.83
CA HIS A 221 16.35 -0.58 -10.25
C HIS A 221 16.43 -1.66 -9.14
N GLY A 222 15.37 -1.79 -8.34
CA GLY A 222 15.27 -2.76 -7.25
C GLY A 222 15.97 -2.37 -5.95
N GLN A 223 16.56 -1.18 -5.87
CA GLN A 223 17.28 -0.67 -4.68
C GLN A 223 16.57 0.52 -4.07
N LYS A 224 16.71 0.69 -2.75
CA LYS A 224 16.28 1.91 -2.08
C LYS A 224 17.31 3.02 -2.31
N ILE A 225 16.92 4.10 -3.00
CA ILE A 225 17.79 5.23 -3.29
C ILE A 225 17.57 6.41 -2.35
N ALA A 226 16.39 6.52 -1.75
CA ALA A 226 16.10 7.59 -0.79
C ALA A 226 14.98 7.16 0.17
N GLU A 227 14.95 7.81 1.33
CA GLU A 227 13.90 7.65 2.34
C GLU A 227 13.81 8.93 3.17
N GLY A 228 12.60 9.43 3.44
CA GLY A 228 12.43 10.66 4.20
C GLY A 228 11.02 11.23 4.14
N SER A 229 10.87 12.47 4.62
CA SER A 229 9.59 13.18 4.51
C SER A 229 9.27 13.52 3.04
N PRO A 230 7.99 13.76 2.69
CA PRO A 230 7.62 14.18 1.33
C PRO A 230 8.43 15.39 0.83
N LYS A 231 8.75 16.34 1.71
CA LYS A 231 9.54 17.54 1.35
C LYS A 231 10.99 17.19 1.01
N ASP A 232 11.59 16.30 1.78
CA ASP A 232 12.99 15.88 1.56
C ASP A 232 13.12 15.10 0.25
N ILE A 233 12.14 14.25 -0.04
CA ILE A 233 12.14 13.41 -1.26
C ILE A 233 12.01 14.24 -2.53
N VAL A 234 11.14 15.26 -2.54
CA VAL A 234 10.96 16.13 -3.72
C VAL A 234 12.24 16.94 -4.01
N ALA A 235 13.02 17.28 -2.99
CA ALA A 235 14.27 18.02 -3.14
C ALA A 235 15.50 17.12 -3.37
N ASN A 236 15.35 15.80 -3.32
CA ASN A 236 16.49 14.88 -3.40
C ASN A 236 16.99 14.74 -4.85
N PRO A 237 18.28 15.05 -5.15
CA PRO A 237 18.83 14.99 -6.52
C PRO A 237 18.78 13.58 -7.15
N ASP A 238 18.98 12.52 -6.35
CA ASP A 238 18.94 11.15 -6.84
C ASP A 238 17.54 10.73 -7.24
N VAL A 239 16.53 11.18 -6.49
CA VAL A 239 15.12 10.97 -6.82
C VAL A 239 14.75 11.72 -8.10
N ILE A 240 15.12 12.99 -8.21
CA ILE A 240 14.90 13.79 -9.42
C ILE A 240 15.52 13.11 -10.64
N ARG A 241 16.76 12.64 -10.51
CA ARG A 241 17.49 11.93 -11.58
C ARG A 241 16.80 10.62 -11.99
N ALA A 242 16.32 9.84 -11.03
CA ALA A 242 15.62 8.57 -11.28
C ALA A 242 14.32 8.77 -12.09
N TYR A 243 13.59 9.87 -11.85
CA TYR A 243 12.34 10.16 -12.55
C TYR A 243 12.51 10.88 -13.90
N LEU A 244 13.49 11.78 -14.01
CA LEU A 244 13.69 12.61 -15.22
C LEU A 244 14.76 12.02 -16.18
N GLY A 245 15.51 11.01 -15.73
CA GLY A 245 16.63 10.46 -16.47
C GLY A 245 17.89 11.31 -16.41
N THR A 246 19.01 10.73 -16.81
CA THR A 246 20.35 11.36 -16.75
C THR A 246 20.50 12.59 -17.64
N GLY A 247 19.61 12.80 -18.63
CA GLY A 247 19.67 13.94 -19.54
C GLY A 247 19.30 15.29 -18.91
N TYR A 248 18.58 15.32 -17.79
CA TYR A 248 18.13 16.55 -17.13
C TYR A 248 19.15 17.18 -16.17
N ALA A 249 20.17 16.43 -15.77
CA ALA A 249 21.22 16.89 -14.86
C ALA A 249 22.08 18.02 -15.42
N HIS A 250 22.08 18.23 -16.74
CA HIS A 250 22.86 19.29 -17.39
C HIS A 250 22.11 20.64 -17.57
N VAL A 251 20.82 20.71 -17.27
CA VAL A 251 20.02 21.94 -17.48
C VAL A 251 19.81 22.73 -16.19
N ALA A 252 20.11 22.16 -15.02
CA ALA A 252 19.86 22.79 -13.72
C ALA A 252 21.12 23.31 -12.99
N ALA A 253 22.26 23.42 -13.66
CA ALA A 253 23.37 24.17 -13.13
C ALA A 253 23.09 25.67 -13.41
N PRO A 254 22.92 26.55 -12.39
CA PRO A 254 22.89 27.99 -12.63
C PRO A 254 24.24 28.37 -13.22
N GLY A 255 24.21 28.89 -14.46
CA GLY A 255 25.39 29.42 -15.10
C GLY A 255 26.01 30.53 -14.25
N GLU A 256 27.27 30.37 -13.94
CA GLU A 256 28.12 31.48 -13.56
C GLU A 256 28.10 32.52 -14.68
N ALA A 257 27.62 33.70 -14.39
CA ALA A 257 27.85 34.96 -15.10
C ALA A 257 27.96 36.08 -14.08
#